data_6837f0a184779b4d1a3b16de5f957eab
#
_entry.id   6837f0a184779b4d1a3b16de5f957eab
#
_cell.length_a   1.000
_cell.length_b   1.000
_cell.length_c   1.000
_cell.angle_alpha   90.00
_cell.angle_beta   90.00
_cell.angle_gamma   90.00
#
_symmetry.space_group_name_H-M   'P 1'
#
loop_
_entity.id
_entity.type
_entity.pdbx_description
1 polymer ?
#
loop_
_entity_poly.entity_id
_entity_poly.type
_entity_poly.pdbx_seq_one_letter_code
_entity_poly.pdbx_strand_id
1 'polypeptide(L)'
;MSTDEKTELLRHIRDEVVNLTGSPLYADRVKGGVYPVIGEGNHHATIMFVGEAPGRNEAKTGRPFVGAAGKILDQLLEGVGIDRKDVYITNIVKDRPPFNRDPLPEEIEAYGPFLDRQIIIIQP
;
A
#
# COMPACT_ATOMS: atom_id res chain seq x y z
N MET A 1 19.99 4.76 -5.65
CA MET A 1 19.97 3.97 -4.40
C MET A 1 20.08 2.48 -4.70
N SER A 2 20.77 1.75 -3.84
CA SER A 2 20.83 0.29 -3.92
C SER A 2 19.49 -0.33 -3.49
N THR A 3 19.30 -1.62 -3.79
CA THR A 3 18.13 -2.37 -3.32
C THR A 3 18.03 -2.35 -1.80
N ASP A 4 19.15 -2.54 -1.10
CA ASP A 4 19.18 -2.53 0.37
C ASP A 4 18.81 -1.17 0.96
N GLU A 5 19.27 -0.09 0.37
CA GLU A 5 18.92 1.26 0.79
C GLU A 5 17.42 1.53 0.59
N LYS A 6 16.86 1.17 -0.56
CA LYS A 6 15.43 1.31 -0.83
C LYS A 6 14.60 0.47 0.13
N THR A 7 14.99 -0.77 0.37
CA THR A 7 14.30 -1.67 1.31
C THR A 7 14.29 -1.08 2.72
N GLU A 8 15.40 -0.53 3.18
CA GLU A 8 15.49 0.07 4.52
C GLU A 8 14.59 1.29 4.65
N LEU A 9 14.57 2.16 3.64
CA LEU A 9 13.70 3.34 3.63
C LEU A 9 12.21 2.95 3.62
N LEU A 10 11.86 1.90 2.88
CA LEU A 10 10.48 1.38 2.86
C LEU A 10 10.11 0.76 4.22
N ARG A 11 11.05 0.11 4.91
CA ARG A 11 10.81 -0.38 6.28
C ARG A 11 10.54 0.75 7.26
N HIS A 12 11.25 1.87 7.12
CA HIS A 12 11.00 3.06 7.94
C HIS A 12 9.57 3.57 7.72
N ILE A 13 9.09 3.60 6.48
CA ILE A 13 7.70 3.96 6.17
C ILE A 13 6.74 3.00 6.87
N ARG A 14 6.98 1.70 6.78
CA ARG A 14 6.16 0.68 7.45
C ARG A 14 6.09 0.94 8.95
N ASP A 15 7.23 1.15 9.58
CA ASP A 15 7.30 1.36 11.03
C ASP A 15 6.58 2.64 11.45
N GLU A 16 6.71 3.71 10.67
CA GLU A 16 5.99 4.96 10.92
C GLU A 16 4.47 4.76 10.81
N VAL A 17 3.99 4.03 9.80
CA VAL A 17 2.56 3.75 9.64
C VAL A 17 2.04 2.87 10.78
N VAL A 18 2.78 1.83 11.15
CA VAL A 18 2.42 0.95 12.27
C VAL A 18 2.24 1.75 13.56
N ASN A 19 3.08 2.75 13.78
CA ASN A 19 3.09 3.56 15.00
C ASN A 19 2.34 4.89 14.87
N LEU A 20 1.56 5.07 13.80
CA LEU A 20 0.85 6.31 13.50
C LEU A 20 -0.43 6.42 14.35
N THR A 21 -0.27 6.60 15.66
CA THR A 21 -1.36 6.63 16.63
C THR A 21 -2.32 7.82 16.43
N GLY A 22 -1.85 8.87 15.76
CA GLY A 22 -2.68 10.04 15.43
C GLY A 22 -3.50 9.87 14.16
N SER A 23 -3.37 8.75 13.44
CA SER A 23 -4.17 8.50 12.25
C SER A 23 -5.64 8.28 12.60
N PRO A 24 -6.57 8.82 11.79
CA PRO A 24 -8.00 8.56 11.99
C PRO A 24 -8.38 7.07 11.95
N LEU A 25 -7.57 6.22 11.30
CA LEU A 25 -7.84 4.78 11.11
C LEU A 25 -7.05 3.88 12.07
N TYR A 26 -6.19 4.43 12.92
CA TYR A 26 -5.36 3.63 13.83
C TYR A 26 -6.19 2.80 14.80
N ALA A 27 -7.18 3.41 15.45
CA ALA A 27 -8.03 2.73 16.42
C ALA A 27 -8.83 1.59 15.79
N ASP A 28 -9.34 1.79 14.58
CA ASP A 28 -10.08 0.75 13.84
C ASP A 28 -9.17 -0.44 13.51
N ARG A 29 -7.94 -0.18 13.10
CA ARG A 29 -6.95 -1.23 12.80
C ARG A 29 -6.65 -2.07 14.04
N VAL A 30 -6.34 -1.41 15.16
CA VAL A 30 -6.01 -2.10 16.42
C VAL A 30 -7.21 -2.90 16.92
N LYS A 31 -8.40 -2.30 16.93
CA LYS A 31 -9.62 -2.95 17.37
C LYS A 31 -9.97 -4.16 16.49
N GLY A 32 -9.75 -4.06 15.20
CA GLY A 32 -10.02 -5.12 14.24
C GLY A 32 -8.95 -6.22 14.23
N GLY A 33 -7.78 -6.00 14.84
CA GLY A 33 -6.69 -6.96 14.84
C GLY A 33 -6.13 -7.22 13.43
N VAL A 34 -6.08 -6.20 12.59
CA VAL A 34 -5.63 -6.31 11.20
C VAL A 34 -4.34 -5.54 10.97
N TYR A 35 -3.81 -5.61 9.75
CA TYR A 35 -2.53 -5.03 9.37
C TYR A 35 -2.69 -3.77 8.53
N PRO A 36 -1.74 -2.84 8.63
CA PRO A 36 -1.59 -1.82 7.60
C PRO A 36 -1.06 -2.47 6.32
N VAL A 37 -1.36 -1.87 5.18
CA VAL A 37 -0.93 -2.34 3.86
C VAL A 37 -0.03 -1.28 3.26
N ILE A 38 1.28 -1.53 3.23
CA ILE A 38 2.26 -0.53 2.82
C ILE A 38 2.46 -0.54 1.31
N GLY A 39 2.71 -1.71 0.76
CA GLY A 39 3.00 -1.92 -0.64
C GLY A 39 3.84 -3.16 -0.84
N GLU A 40 3.99 -3.58 -2.10
CA GLU A 40 4.65 -4.83 -2.44
C GLU A 40 5.19 -4.78 -3.86
N GLY A 41 6.32 -5.42 -4.09
CA GLY A 41 6.87 -5.62 -5.42
C GLY A 41 8.33 -5.24 -5.54
N ASN A 42 8.74 -4.96 -6.77
CA ASN A 42 10.13 -4.63 -7.08
C ASN A 42 10.46 -3.20 -6.64
N HIS A 43 11.48 -3.05 -5.81
CA HIS A 43 11.92 -1.73 -5.31
C HIS A 43 12.62 -0.88 -6.39
N HIS A 44 12.95 -1.47 -7.53
CA HIS A 44 13.46 -0.77 -8.72
C HIS A 44 12.45 -0.78 -9.87
N ALA A 45 11.16 -0.93 -9.56
CA ALA A 45 10.13 -1.00 -10.60
C ALA A 45 10.07 0.29 -11.42
N THR A 46 9.83 0.12 -12.72
CA THR A 46 9.59 1.25 -13.61
C THR A 46 8.11 1.61 -13.70
N ILE A 47 7.25 0.72 -13.21
CA ILE A 47 5.80 0.92 -13.17
C ILE A 47 5.32 0.72 -11.74
N MET A 48 4.54 1.69 -11.27
CA MET A 48 3.88 1.63 -9.97
C MET A 48 2.38 1.71 -10.16
N PHE A 49 1.64 0.81 -9.52
CA PHE A 49 0.19 0.87 -9.46
C PHE A 49 -0.23 1.43 -8.11
N VAL A 50 -1.10 2.42 -8.14
CA VAL A 50 -1.57 3.09 -6.92
C VAL A 50 -3.09 2.99 -6.87
N GLY A 51 -3.58 2.23 -5.90
CA GLY A 51 -5.00 2.18 -5.58
C GLY A 51 -5.38 3.22 -4.52
N GLU A 52 -6.62 3.19 -4.11
CA GLU A 52 -7.15 4.16 -3.16
C GLU A 52 -6.90 3.75 -1.70
N ALA A 53 -7.37 2.59 -1.30
CA ALA A 53 -7.25 2.09 0.07
C ALA A 53 -7.40 0.56 0.12
N PRO A 54 -6.84 -0.09 1.17
CA PRO A 54 -7.00 -1.53 1.36
C PRO A 54 -8.45 -1.90 1.67
N GLY A 55 -8.87 -3.04 1.14
CA GLY A 55 -10.13 -3.67 1.54
C GLY A 55 -9.91 -4.72 2.64
N ARG A 56 -10.95 -5.54 2.88
CA ARG A 56 -10.96 -6.56 3.93
C ARG A 56 -9.83 -7.59 3.76
N ASN A 57 -9.66 -8.13 2.56
CA ASN A 57 -8.65 -9.16 2.31
C ASN A 57 -7.23 -8.60 2.43
N GLU A 58 -7.02 -7.38 1.97
CA GLU A 58 -5.75 -6.69 2.10
C GLU A 58 -5.39 -6.45 3.56
N ALA A 59 -6.33 -5.98 4.36
CA ALA A 59 -6.12 -5.74 5.79
C ALA A 59 -5.82 -7.02 6.58
N LYS A 60 -6.38 -8.16 6.16
CA LYS A 60 -6.10 -9.46 6.79
C LYS A 60 -4.70 -9.97 6.52
N THR A 61 -4.15 -9.69 5.35
CA THR A 61 -2.88 -10.25 4.89
C THR A 61 -1.72 -9.26 4.96
N GLY A 62 -2.02 -7.96 5.02
CA GLY A 62 -1.01 -6.90 4.90
C GLY A 62 -0.52 -6.69 3.46
N ARG A 63 -1.17 -7.30 2.48
CA ARG A 63 -0.75 -7.23 1.07
C ARG A 63 -1.75 -6.44 0.23
N PRO A 64 -1.26 -5.61 -0.72
CA PRO A 64 -2.14 -4.84 -1.60
C PRO A 64 -2.75 -5.72 -2.69
N PHE A 65 -3.95 -5.35 -3.14
CA PHE A 65 -4.60 -5.95 -4.31
C PHE A 65 -4.62 -7.49 -4.29
N VAL A 66 -5.18 -8.08 -3.23
CA VAL A 66 -5.35 -9.53 -3.09
C VAL A 66 -6.83 -9.97 -3.11
N GLY A 67 -7.75 -9.01 -3.24
CA GLY A 67 -9.18 -9.28 -3.38
C GLY A 67 -9.62 -9.26 -4.85
N ALA A 68 -10.90 -8.92 -5.08
CA ALA A 68 -11.49 -8.91 -6.42
C ALA A 68 -10.76 -7.98 -7.39
N ALA A 69 -10.46 -6.75 -6.96
CA ALA A 69 -9.69 -5.81 -7.78
C ALA A 69 -8.28 -6.32 -8.08
N GLY A 70 -7.68 -7.04 -7.13
CA GLY A 70 -6.37 -7.66 -7.31
C GLY A 70 -6.37 -8.73 -8.39
N LYS A 71 -7.43 -9.52 -8.49
CA LYS A 71 -7.58 -10.51 -9.56
C LYS A 71 -7.66 -9.85 -10.92
N ILE A 72 -8.37 -8.73 -11.02
CA ILE A 72 -8.46 -7.95 -12.27
C ILE A 72 -7.08 -7.41 -12.63
N LEU A 73 -6.35 -6.85 -11.68
CA LEU A 73 -5.00 -6.36 -11.90
C LEU A 73 -4.08 -7.50 -12.40
N ASP A 74 -4.13 -8.66 -11.77
CA ASP A 74 -3.33 -9.81 -12.15
C ASP A 74 -3.63 -10.26 -13.60
N GLN A 75 -4.90 -10.28 -13.97
CA GLN A 75 -5.33 -10.60 -15.34
C GLN A 75 -4.82 -9.58 -16.37
N LEU A 76 -4.89 -8.29 -16.03
CA LEU A 76 -4.39 -7.23 -16.90
C LEU A 76 -2.88 -7.33 -17.09
N LEU A 77 -2.13 -7.57 -16.02
CA LEU A 77 -0.68 -7.75 -16.09
C LEU A 77 -0.30 -8.96 -16.93
N GLU A 78 -0.98 -10.10 -16.73
CA GLU A 78 -0.77 -11.30 -17.53
C GLU A 78 -1.05 -11.03 -19.01
N GLY A 79 -2.14 -10.31 -19.32
CA GLY A 79 -2.52 -9.99 -20.67
C GLY A 79 -1.49 -9.14 -21.44
N VAL A 80 -0.69 -8.35 -20.73
CA VAL A 80 0.37 -7.53 -21.34
C VAL A 80 1.78 -8.12 -21.12
N GLY A 81 1.87 -9.32 -20.56
CA GLY A 81 3.15 -10.01 -20.37
C GLY A 81 4.05 -9.42 -19.28
N ILE A 82 3.46 -8.78 -18.26
CA ILE A 82 4.19 -8.23 -17.13
C ILE A 82 3.94 -9.08 -15.89
N ASP A 83 4.99 -9.53 -15.21
CA ASP A 83 4.87 -10.21 -13.93
C ASP A 83 4.57 -9.23 -12.81
N ARG A 84 3.66 -9.60 -11.92
CA ARG A 84 3.31 -8.77 -10.75
C ARG A 84 4.54 -8.44 -9.88
N LYS A 85 5.49 -9.36 -9.77
CA LYS A 85 6.72 -9.16 -8.99
C LYS A 85 7.66 -8.10 -9.58
N ASP A 86 7.46 -7.69 -10.84
CA ASP A 86 8.31 -6.72 -11.53
C ASP A 86 7.80 -5.29 -11.41
N VAL A 87 6.58 -5.11 -10.90
CA VAL A 87 5.99 -3.79 -10.63
C VAL A 87 5.95 -3.54 -9.13
N TYR A 88 5.68 -2.31 -8.71
CA TYR A 88 5.41 -1.99 -7.32
C TYR A 88 3.93 -1.60 -7.17
N ILE A 89 3.27 -2.14 -6.17
CA ILE A 89 1.82 -1.97 -5.96
C ILE A 89 1.59 -1.41 -4.57
N THR A 90 0.82 -0.34 -4.49
CA THR A 90 0.48 0.31 -3.23
C THR A 90 -0.89 0.97 -3.29
N ASN A 91 -1.27 1.66 -2.24
CA ASN A 91 -2.47 2.49 -2.16
C ASN A 91 -2.11 3.86 -1.58
N ILE A 92 -2.95 4.85 -1.79
CA ILE A 92 -2.80 6.17 -1.16
C ILE A 92 -2.91 6.03 0.36
N VAL A 93 -3.99 5.40 0.83
CA VAL A 93 -4.26 5.16 2.25
C VAL A 93 -3.72 3.78 2.62
N LYS A 94 -3.03 3.68 3.77
CA LYS A 94 -2.35 2.46 4.19
C LYS A 94 -3.15 1.59 5.16
N ASP A 95 -4.27 2.09 5.65
CA ASP A 95 -5.18 1.36 6.54
C ASP A 95 -6.58 1.27 5.92
N ARG A 96 -7.28 0.18 6.22
CA ARG A 96 -8.63 -0.06 5.69
C ARG A 96 -9.64 0.91 6.32
N PRO A 97 -10.37 1.71 5.52
CA PRO A 97 -11.52 2.43 6.02
C PRO A 97 -12.64 1.47 6.48
N PRO A 98 -13.37 1.78 7.55
CA PRO A 98 -14.46 0.92 8.03
C PRO A 98 -15.48 0.60 6.93
N PHE A 99 -15.91 -0.65 6.87
CA PHE A 99 -16.91 -1.15 5.92
C PHE A 99 -16.53 -0.96 4.44
N ASN A 100 -15.24 -0.88 4.13
CA ASN A 100 -14.73 -0.66 2.77
C ASN A 100 -15.27 0.62 2.10
N ARG A 101 -15.67 1.61 2.89
CA ARG A 101 -16.07 2.91 2.33
C ARG A 101 -14.88 3.61 1.68
N ASP A 102 -15.17 4.59 0.83
CA ASP A 102 -14.11 5.42 0.28
C ASP A 102 -13.38 6.20 1.38
N PRO A 103 -12.07 6.42 1.24
CA PRO A 103 -11.33 7.24 2.20
C PRO A 103 -11.89 8.66 2.30
N LEU A 104 -11.90 9.19 3.51
CA LEU A 104 -12.25 10.59 3.76
C LEU A 104 -11.06 11.50 3.43
N PRO A 105 -11.30 12.79 3.13
CA PRO A 105 -10.20 13.72 2.83
C PRO A 105 -9.11 13.77 3.89
N GLU A 106 -9.46 13.75 5.18
CA GLU A 106 -8.50 13.75 6.29
C GLU A 106 -7.67 12.48 6.35
N GLU A 107 -8.20 11.35 5.87
CA GLU A 107 -7.46 10.08 5.78
C GLU A 107 -6.47 10.14 4.63
N ILE A 108 -6.87 10.65 3.49
CA ILE A 108 -5.99 10.86 2.34
C ILE A 108 -4.84 11.81 2.73
N GLU A 109 -5.15 12.88 3.45
CA GLU A 109 -4.16 13.84 3.93
C GLU A 109 -3.15 13.19 4.89
N ALA A 110 -3.64 12.35 5.80
CA ALA A 110 -2.79 11.67 6.79
C ALA A 110 -1.80 10.69 6.14
N TYR A 111 -2.21 9.99 5.09
CA TYR A 111 -1.39 8.95 4.46
C TYR A 111 -0.66 9.39 3.20
N GLY A 112 -1.12 10.45 2.54
CA GLY A 112 -0.53 10.93 1.28
C GLY A 112 0.99 11.12 1.32
N PRO A 113 1.56 11.70 2.39
CA PRO A 113 3.01 11.87 2.50
C PRO A 113 3.81 10.57 2.42
N PHE A 114 3.26 9.45 2.87
CA PHE A 114 3.92 8.15 2.75
C PHE A 114 3.99 7.68 1.29
N LEU A 115 2.92 7.89 0.52
CA LEU A 115 2.93 7.60 -0.91
C LEU A 115 3.95 8.46 -1.64
N ASP A 116 4.03 9.74 -1.34
CA ASP A 116 5.01 10.64 -1.94
C ASP A 116 6.44 10.12 -1.70
N ARG A 117 6.73 9.66 -0.49
CA ARG A 117 8.01 9.06 -0.14
C ARG A 117 8.26 7.76 -0.89
N GLN A 118 7.25 6.92 -1.05
CA GLN A 118 7.37 5.68 -1.82
C GLN A 118 7.71 5.97 -3.28
N ILE A 119 7.08 6.97 -3.88
CA ILE A 119 7.38 7.37 -5.26
C ILE A 119 8.82 7.83 -5.39
N ILE A 120 9.30 8.64 -4.45
CA ILE A 120 10.69 9.11 -4.43
C ILE A 120 11.68 7.95 -4.30
N ILE A 121 11.39 6.97 -3.46
CA ILE A 121 12.25 5.80 -3.24
C ILE A 121 12.26 4.88 -4.46
N ILE A 122 11.09 4.51 -4.98
CA ILE A 122 10.97 3.57 -6.10
C ILE A 122 11.43 4.20 -7.40
N GLN A 123 11.12 5.46 -7.65
CA GLN A 123 11.43 6.19 -8.88
C GLN A 123 10.89 5.48 -10.13
N PRO A 124 9.59 5.22 -10.16
CA PRO A 124 8.97 4.52 -11.29
C PRO A 124 9.02 5.33 -12.59
#